data_b54ece04e93417960514010328186227
#
_entry.id   b54ece04e93417960514010328186227
#
_cell.length_a   1.000
_cell.length_b   1.000
_cell.length_c   1.000
_cell.angle_alpha   90.00
_cell.angle_beta   90.00
_cell.angle_gamma   90.00
#
_symmetry.space_group_name_H-M   'P 1'
#
loop_
_entity.id
_entity.type
_entity.pdbx_description
1 polymer ?
#
loop_
_entity_poly.entity_id
_entity_poly.type
_entity_poly.pdbx_seq_one_letter_code
_entity_poly.pdbx_strand_id
1 'polypeptide(L)'
;MAIDKLQEKIRKLKNPLVVDFTVPYESIPPHIAEVTESFLGAYIVYSKELLCALKSVVPAVRFDFNIFSILGTSGLEALAELLLFAKEQGFYVLLDGPQSLSGLNAEIAANTLMGENCKWSFDGLVVSSYIGSDGMRPYIALLKATGKDLFVVIRTANKSASELQDLLTGGRLVHMANADVVNRYADATIGKSGYSQVGIMAAASSADSLRALRTKYKNLFMLLDGYDYTNANALLEDLRKGSQEYLKEALGNR
;
A
#
# COMPACT_ATOMS: atom_id res chain seq x y z
N MET A 1 -11.80 -12.21 -4.21
CA MET A 1 -10.63 -11.38 -4.45
C MET A 1 -10.27 -10.65 -3.16
N ALA A 2 -9.00 -10.31 -2.94
CA ALA A 2 -8.59 -9.61 -1.72
C ALA A 2 -9.19 -8.20 -1.65
N ILE A 3 -9.30 -7.50 -2.78
CA ILE A 3 -9.92 -6.17 -2.87
C ILE A 3 -11.38 -6.15 -2.39
N ASP A 4 -12.14 -7.22 -2.62
CA ASP A 4 -13.52 -7.30 -2.14
C ASP A 4 -13.57 -7.37 -0.61
N LYS A 5 -12.62 -8.12 0.01
CA LYS A 5 -12.47 -8.21 1.47
C LYS A 5 -12.05 -6.87 2.07
N LEU A 6 -11.15 -6.14 1.40
CA LEU A 6 -10.74 -4.80 1.83
C LEU A 6 -11.96 -3.86 1.84
N GLN A 7 -12.74 -3.84 0.77
CA GLN A 7 -13.90 -2.98 0.65
C GLN A 7 -14.99 -3.31 1.70
N GLU A 8 -15.19 -4.60 1.99
CA GLU A 8 -16.10 -5.03 3.05
C GLU A 8 -15.65 -4.53 4.42
N LYS A 9 -14.34 -4.63 4.73
CA LYS A 9 -13.76 -4.13 5.98
C LYS A 9 -13.87 -2.62 6.11
N ILE A 10 -13.58 -1.86 5.06
CA ILE A 10 -13.74 -0.41 5.03
C ILE A 10 -15.17 -0.03 5.39
N ARG A 11 -16.16 -0.69 4.77
CA ARG A 11 -17.59 -0.44 5.05
C ARG A 11 -17.96 -0.79 6.49
N LYS A 12 -17.49 -1.93 7.00
CA LYS A 12 -17.76 -2.38 8.36
C LYS A 12 -17.17 -1.44 9.42
N LEU A 13 -15.90 -1.05 9.23
CA LEU A 13 -15.20 -0.18 10.18
C LEU A 13 -15.52 1.31 9.97
N LYS A 14 -16.12 1.67 8.82
CA LYS A 14 -16.35 3.04 8.38
C LYS A 14 -15.05 3.87 8.41
N ASN A 15 -13.94 3.23 8.12
CA ASN A 15 -12.61 3.80 8.16
C ASN A 15 -11.77 3.22 7.00
N PRO A 16 -11.29 4.04 6.04
CA PRO A 16 -10.50 3.58 4.89
C PRO A 16 -8.98 3.69 5.11
N LEU A 17 -8.53 3.98 6.31
CA LEU A 17 -7.12 4.19 6.60
C LEU A 17 -6.28 2.93 6.42
N VAL A 18 -5.09 3.13 5.88
CA VAL A 18 -3.99 2.18 5.87
C VAL A 18 -2.90 2.73 6.79
N VAL A 19 -2.51 1.98 7.81
CA VAL A 19 -1.39 2.38 8.68
C VAL A 19 -0.09 1.82 8.12
N ASP A 20 0.88 2.70 7.90
CA ASP A 20 2.21 2.34 7.44
C ASP A 20 3.09 1.96 8.63
N PHE A 21 3.70 0.79 8.55
CA PHE A 21 4.64 0.27 9.54
C PHE A 21 6.09 0.61 9.17
N THR A 22 6.31 1.84 8.69
CA THR A 22 7.63 2.45 8.51
C THR A 22 7.92 3.33 9.73
N VAL A 23 8.23 2.71 10.86
CA VAL A 23 8.37 3.43 12.14
C VAL A 23 9.84 3.77 12.39
N PRO A 24 10.20 5.07 12.56
CA PRO A 24 11.53 5.46 13.01
C PRO A 24 11.84 4.91 14.41
N TYR A 25 13.12 4.61 14.68
CA TYR A 25 13.55 4.08 15.97
C TYR A 25 13.12 4.95 17.16
N GLU A 26 13.22 6.24 17.01
CA GLU A 26 12.87 7.24 18.03
C GLU A 26 11.38 7.22 18.42
N SER A 27 10.56 6.57 17.60
CA SER A 27 9.12 6.42 17.86
C SER A 27 8.79 5.20 18.73
N ILE A 28 9.76 4.33 18.98
CA ILE A 28 9.55 3.16 19.86
C ILE A 28 9.52 3.64 21.32
N PRO A 29 8.45 3.31 22.06
CA PRO A 29 8.34 3.73 23.46
C PRO A 29 9.51 3.21 24.32
N PRO A 30 10.05 4.04 25.25
CA PRO A 30 11.20 3.66 26.07
C PRO A 30 11.03 2.34 26.82
N HIS A 31 9.85 2.06 27.34
CA HIS A 31 9.56 0.84 28.08
C HIS A 31 9.68 -0.45 27.23
N ILE A 32 9.60 -0.33 25.90
CA ILE A 32 9.84 -1.45 24.96
C ILE A 32 11.33 -1.50 24.60
N ALA A 33 11.93 -0.34 24.32
CA ALA A 33 13.34 -0.27 23.93
C ALA A 33 14.28 -0.75 25.05
N GLU A 34 13.95 -0.47 26.33
CA GLU A 34 14.75 -0.83 27.51
C GLU A 34 14.75 -2.33 27.84
N VAL A 35 13.68 -3.05 27.48
CA VAL A 35 13.54 -4.49 27.81
C VAL A 35 13.92 -5.41 26.64
N THR A 36 14.34 -4.85 25.51
CA THR A 36 14.73 -5.60 24.32
C THR A 36 16.23 -5.46 24.04
N GLU A 37 16.88 -6.56 23.68
CA GLU A 37 18.32 -6.59 23.44
C GLU A 37 18.77 -5.94 22.12
N SER A 38 17.82 -5.68 21.20
CA SER A 38 18.12 -5.13 19.89
C SER A 38 17.02 -4.23 19.37
N PHE A 39 17.40 -3.29 18.48
CA PHE A 39 16.45 -2.45 17.74
C PHE A 39 15.37 -3.27 17.04
N LEU A 40 15.76 -4.31 16.32
CA LEU A 40 14.82 -5.14 15.58
C LEU A 40 13.85 -5.89 16.50
N GLY A 41 14.33 -6.37 17.64
CA GLY A 41 13.49 -6.96 18.69
C GLY A 41 12.47 -5.97 19.22
N ALA A 42 12.91 -4.75 19.56
CA ALA A 42 12.01 -3.68 20.00
C ALA A 42 10.97 -3.32 18.93
N TYR A 43 11.39 -3.25 17.68
CA TYR A 43 10.51 -2.96 16.56
C TYR A 43 9.41 -4.04 16.38
N ILE A 44 9.77 -5.31 16.48
CA ILE A 44 8.83 -6.43 16.36
C ILE A 44 7.80 -6.37 17.50
N VAL A 45 8.25 -6.19 18.74
CA VAL A 45 7.35 -6.09 19.91
C VAL A 45 6.39 -4.92 19.75
N TYR A 46 6.92 -3.72 19.48
CA TYR A 46 6.11 -2.52 19.26
C TYR A 46 5.10 -2.68 18.13
N SER A 47 5.55 -3.21 16.98
CA SER A 47 4.67 -3.44 15.84
C SER A 47 3.52 -4.40 16.16
N LYS A 48 3.78 -5.48 16.91
CA LYS A 48 2.74 -6.42 17.33
C LYS A 48 1.74 -5.81 18.31
N GLU A 49 2.20 -5.03 19.28
CA GLU A 49 1.31 -4.30 20.19
C GLU A 49 0.42 -3.31 19.44
N LEU A 50 1.02 -2.55 18.51
CA LEU A 50 0.28 -1.59 17.69
C LEU A 50 -0.75 -2.31 16.78
N LEU A 51 -0.38 -3.42 16.14
CA LEU A 51 -1.32 -4.24 15.38
C LEU A 51 -2.49 -4.72 16.23
N CYS A 52 -2.24 -5.20 17.46
CA CYS A 52 -3.31 -5.60 18.38
C CYS A 52 -4.26 -4.44 18.71
N ALA A 53 -3.73 -3.25 18.93
CA ALA A 53 -4.54 -2.06 19.21
C ALA A 53 -5.37 -1.59 17.99
N LEU A 54 -4.83 -1.73 16.79
CA LEU A 54 -5.44 -1.22 15.55
C LEU A 54 -6.47 -2.16 14.91
N LYS A 55 -6.52 -3.45 15.24
CA LYS A 55 -7.31 -4.47 14.53
C LYS A 55 -8.81 -4.19 14.41
N SER A 56 -9.37 -3.40 15.33
CA SER A 56 -10.78 -2.98 15.31
C SER A 56 -10.99 -1.56 14.80
N VAL A 57 -9.93 -0.86 14.42
CA VAL A 57 -9.94 0.56 14.05
C VAL A 57 -9.69 0.74 12.56
N VAL A 58 -8.67 0.07 12.00
CA VAL A 58 -8.29 0.22 10.59
C VAL A 58 -8.41 -1.10 9.82
N PRO A 59 -8.80 -1.06 8.55
CA PRO A 59 -8.98 -2.28 7.74
C PRO A 59 -7.67 -2.86 7.22
N ALA A 60 -6.62 -2.04 7.09
CA ALA A 60 -5.41 -2.40 6.37
C ALA A 60 -4.14 -1.83 7.01
N VAL A 61 -3.03 -2.51 6.77
CA VAL A 61 -1.67 -2.09 7.15
C VAL A 61 -0.72 -2.28 5.98
N ARG A 62 0.35 -1.48 5.91
CA ARG A 62 1.39 -1.53 4.89
C ARG A 62 2.76 -1.74 5.53
N PHE A 63 3.58 -2.59 4.90
CA PHE A 63 4.98 -2.82 5.23
C PHE A 63 5.85 -2.60 4.01
N ASP A 64 7.02 -1.99 4.16
CA ASP A 64 7.96 -1.72 3.07
C ASP A 64 9.09 -2.77 3.05
N PHE A 65 9.12 -3.58 1.99
CA PHE A 65 10.16 -4.58 1.76
C PHE A 65 11.57 -3.98 1.76
N ASN A 66 11.74 -2.81 1.16
CA ASN A 66 13.07 -2.21 1.00
C ASN A 66 13.68 -1.83 2.35
N ILE A 67 12.87 -1.28 3.26
CA ILE A 67 13.33 -0.90 4.61
C ILE A 67 13.79 -2.13 5.39
N PHE A 68 13.00 -3.20 5.39
CA PHE A 68 13.39 -4.42 6.06
C PHE A 68 14.61 -5.11 5.41
N SER A 69 14.74 -5.03 4.09
CA SER A 69 15.87 -5.63 3.37
C SER A 69 17.22 -4.97 3.69
N ILE A 70 17.21 -3.66 4.00
CA ILE A 70 18.42 -2.92 4.43
C ILE A 70 18.97 -3.49 5.77
N LEU A 71 18.11 -4.04 6.60
CA LEU A 71 18.48 -4.69 7.87
C LEU A 71 19.04 -6.12 7.69
N GLY A 72 19.24 -6.56 6.44
CA GLY A 72 19.77 -7.88 6.12
C GLY A 72 18.79 -9.02 6.37
N THR A 73 19.31 -10.23 6.56
CA THR A 73 18.49 -11.45 6.70
C THR A 73 17.53 -11.36 7.88
N SER A 74 17.97 -10.87 9.04
CA SER A 74 17.12 -10.71 10.22
C SER A 74 15.97 -9.74 9.99
N GLY A 75 16.20 -8.68 9.18
CA GLY A 75 15.12 -7.77 8.77
C GLY A 75 14.07 -8.45 7.91
N LEU A 76 14.48 -9.29 6.96
CA LEU A 76 13.55 -10.07 6.13
C LEU A 76 12.78 -11.12 6.94
N GLU A 77 13.41 -11.76 7.92
CA GLU A 77 12.75 -12.67 8.86
C GLU A 77 11.69 -11.93 9.68
N ALA A 78 12.03 -10.75 10.22
CA ALA A 78 11.10 -9.90 10.94
C ALA A 78 9.92 -9.44 10.06
N LEU A 79 10.18 -9.08 8.80
CA LEU A 79 9.11 -8.74 7.86
C LEU A 79 8.16 -9.92 7.66
N ALA A 80 8.68 -11.13 7.43
CA ALA A 80 7.85 -12.32 7.24
C ALA A 80 6.97 -12.61 8.46
N GLU A 81 7.53 -12.47 9.66
CA GLU A 81 6.83 -12.63 10.94
C GLU A 81 5.71 -11.60 11.10
N LEU A 82 5.99 -10.32 10.85
CA LEU A 82 5.02 -9.24 11.00
C LEU A 82 3.89 -9.31 9.96
N LEU A 83 4.19 -9.66 8.71
CA LEU A 83 3.18 -9.88 7.69
C LEU A 83 2.22 -11.01 8.09
N LEU A 84 2.76 -12.15 8.56
CA LEU A 84 1.95 -13.28 9.02
C LEU A 84 1.08 -12.86 10.21
N PHE A 85 1.68 -12.23 11.22
CA PHE A 85 0.96 -11.78 12.41
C PHE A 85 -0.17 -10.80 12.05
N ALA A 86 0.09 -9.84 11.17
CA ALA A 86 -0.94 -8.90 10.70
C ALA A 86 -2.11 -9.62 10.00
N LYS A 87 -1.81 -10.65 9.18
CA LYS A 87 -2.85 -11.49 8.56
C LYS A 87 -3.69 -12.25 9.59
N GLU A 88 -3.06 -12.81 10.62
CA GLU A 88 -3.74 -13.52 11.72
C GLU A 88 -4.62 -12.58 12.55
N GLN A 89 -4.20 -11.31 12.74
CA GLN A 89 -5.04 -10.29 13.35
C GLN A 89 -6.20 -9.84 12.44
N GLY A 90 -6.22 -10.33 11.21
CA GLY A 90 -7.31 -10.12 10.26
C GLY A 90 -7.18 -8.85 9.43
N PHE A 91 -6.05 -8.17 9.35
CA PHE A 91 -5.86 -7.03 8.45
C PHE A 91 -5.86 -7.43 6.97
N TYR A 92 -6.20 -6.48 6.11
CA TYR A 92 -5.73 -6.49 4.74
C TYR A 92 -4.29 -6.00 4.75
N VAL A 93 -3.37 -6.82 4.28
CA VAL A 93 -1.94 -6.53 4.38
C VAL A 93 -1.39 -6.13 3.02
N LEU A 94 -0.82 -4.92 2.96
CA LEU A 94 -0.08 -4.40 1.81
C LEU A 94 1.42 -4.63 2.02
N LEU A 95 2.09 -5.12 0.98
CA LEU A 95 3.55 -5.15 0.88
C LEU A 95 3.99 -4.15 -0.18
N ASP A 96 4.75 -3.14 0.20
CA ASP A 96 5.47 -2.30 -0.75
C ASP A 96 6.68 -3.11 -1.24
N GLY A 97 6.61 -3.54 -2.50
CA GLY A 97 7.51 -4.56 -3.03
C GLY A 97 8.88 -4.01 -3.44
N PRO A 98 9.82 -4.91 -3.72
CA PRO A 98 11.13 -4.51 -4.24
C PRO A 98 10.96 -3.82 -5.60
N GLN A 99 11.74 -2.76 -5.82
CA GLN A 99 11.70 -2.02 -7.07
C GLN A 99 12.40 -2.80 -8.18
N SER A 100 11.71 -3.01 -9.29
CA SER A 100 12.24 -3.70 -10.46
C SER A 100 12.64 -2.69 -11.53
N LEU A 101 13.89 -2.77 -12.01
CA LEU A 101 14.43 -1.90 -13.05
C LEU A 101 14.52 -2.58 -14.43
N SER A 102 14.09 -3.85 -14.54
CA SER A 102 14.00 -4.58 -15.81
C SER A 102 12.81 -5.54 -15.81
N GLY A 103 12.34 -5.93 -17.00
CA GLY A 103 11.26 -6.91 -17.15
C GLY A 103 11.61 -8.27 -16.53
N LEU A 104 12.87 -8.72 -16.67
CA LEU A 104 13.34 -9.97 -16.05
C LEU A 104 13.28 -9.90 -14.51
N ASN A 105 13.71 -8.80 -13.91
CA ASN A 105 13.63 -8.63 -12.46
C ASN A 105 12.16 -8.62 -12.00
N ALA A 106 11.27 -7.99 -12.76
CA ALA A 106 9.83 -7.98 -12.46
C ALA A 106 9.22 -9.38 -12.55
N GLU A 107 9.63 -10.19 -13.52
CA GLU A 107 9.18 -11.59 -13.67
C GLU A 107 9.65 -12.46 -12.49
N ILE A 108 10.93 -12.38 -12.13
CA ILE A 108 11.48 -13.12 -10.98
C ILE A 108 10.77 -12.70 -9.69
N ALA A 109 10.61 -11.38 -9.47
CA ALA A 109 9.94 -10.87 -8.28
C ALA A 109 8.45 -11.28 -8.23
N ALA A 110 7.73 -11.23 -9.36
CA ALA A 110 6.35 -11.66 -9.44
C ALA A 110 6.20 -13.15 -9.05
N ASN A 111 7.01 -14.02 -9.62
CA ASN A 111 6.97 -15.45 -9.33
C ASN A 111 7.35 -15.75 -7.86
N THR A 112 8.30 -15.00 -7.29
CA THR A 112 8.74 -15.19 -5.90
C THR A 112 7.72 -14.65 -4.90
N LEU A 113 7.16 -13.46 -5.15
CA LEU A 113 6.27 -12.79 -4.20
C LEU A 113 4.80 -13.18 -4.35
N MET A 114 4.37 -13.58 -5.57
CA MET A 114 2.97 -13.87 -5.84
C MET A 114 2.72 -15.28 -6.40
N GLY A 115 3.76 -16.06 -6.70
CA GLY A 115 3.62 -17.43 -7.18
C GLY A 115 3.11 -18.39 -6.11
N GLU A 116 2.85 -19.64 -6.50
CA GLU A 116 2.30 -20.70 -5.64
C GLU A 116 3.16 -21.00 -4.40
N ASN A 117 4.48 -20.84 -4.51
CA ASN A 117 5.44 -21.09 -3.42
C ASN A 117 5.77 -19.80 -2.63
N CYS A 118 4.96 -18.77 -2.73
CA CYS A 118 5.17 -17.52 -2.01
C CYS A 118 5.15 -17.75 -0.49
N LYS A 119 6.22 -17.34 0.18
CA LYS A 119 6.35 -17.42 1.64
C LYS A 119 5.85 -16.15 2.35
N TRP A 120 5.46 -15.12 1.60
CA TRP A 120 5.08 -13.82 2.13
C TRP A 120 3.56 -13.71 2.30
N SER A 121 3.12 -13.44 3.53
CA SER A 121 1.69 -13.38 3.88
C SER A 121 1.14 -11.98 3.67
N PHE A 122 0.71 -11.63 2.45
CA PHE A 122 0.08 -10.34 2.14
C PHE A 122 -1.10 -10.49 1.16
N ASP A 123 -1.95 -9.46 1.06
CA ASP A 123 -3.11 -9.41 0.17
C ASP A 123 -2.87 -8.58 -1.09
N GLY A 124 -2.16 -7.45 -0.95
CA GLY A 124 -1.86 -6.54 -2.05
C GLY A 124 -0.39 -6.20 -2.13
N LEU A 125 0.15 -6.14 -3.34
CA LEU A 125 1.52 -5.74 -3.63
C LEU A 125 1.53 -4.35 -4.25
N VAL A 126 2.43 -3.48 -3.80
CA VAL A 126 2.69 -2.17 -4.40
C VAL A 126 3.95 -2.25 -5.27
N VAL A 127 3.86 -1.78 -6.51
CA VAL A 127 4.98 -1.79 -7.48
C VAL A 127 5.10 -0.44 -8.20
N SER A 128 6.29 -0.14 -8.69
CA SER A 128 6.55 1.07 -9.49
C SER A 128 6.05 0.92 -10.92
N SER A 129 5.54 2.03 -11.49
CA SER A 129 5.20 2.13 -12.92
C SER A 129 6.39 2.52 -13.82
N TYR A 130 7.57 2.80 -13.26
CA TYR A 130 8.67 3.47 -13.97
C TYR A 130 9.12 2.77 -15.25
N ILE A 131 9.17 1.43 -15.24
CA ILE A 131 9.53 0.64 -16.44
C ILE A 131 8.32 0.24 -17.31
N GLY A 132 7.18 0.90 -17.10
CA GLY A 132 5.98 0.67 -17.89
C GLY A 132 5.35 -0.71 -17.71
N SER A 133 4.72 -1.20 -18.78
CA SER A 133 3.98 -2.48 -18.75
C SER A 133 4.86 -3.69 -18.42
N ASP A 134 6.14 -3.65 -18.74
CA ASP A 134 7.05 -4.77 -18.45
C ASP A 134 7.27 -4.98 -16.95
N GLY A 135 7.12 -3.89 -16.16
CA GLY A 135 7.15 -3.95 -14.69
C GLY A 135 5.83 -4.43 -14.05
N MET A 136 4.74 -4.50 -14.79
CA MET A 136 3.42 -4.82 -14.27
C MET A 136 2.87 -6.16 -14.75
N ARG A 137 3.04 -6.49 -16.03
CA ARG A 137 2.45 -7.71 -16.66
C ARG A 137 2.75 -9.01 -15.91
N PRO A 138 3.98 -9.28 -15.43
CA PRO A 138 4.26 -10.52 -14.71
C PRO A 138 3.39 -10.68 -13.47
N TYR A 139 3.19 -9.63 -12.69
CA TYR A 139 2.31 -9.65 -11.51
C TYR A 139 0.84 -9.82 -11.89
N ILE A 140 0.38 -9.08 -12.92
CA ILE A 140 -1.01 -9.11 -13.38
C ILE A 140 -1.40 -10.53 -13.83
N ALA A 141 -0.49 -11.26 -14.47
CA ALA A 141 -0.73 -12.64 -14.92
C ALA A 141 -1.06 -13.59 -13.75
N LEU A 142 -0.58 -13.29 -12.53
CA LEU A 142 -0.76 -14.12 -11.35
C LEU A 142 -1.99 -13.76 -10.50
N LEU A 143 -2.63 -12.60 -10.72
CA LEU A 143 -3.70 -12.09 -9.85
C LEU A 143 -4.89 -13.04 -9.72
N LYS A 144 -5.35 -13.63 -10.83
CA LYS A 144 -6.50 -14.55 -10.81
C LYS A 144 -6.21 -15.84 -10.05
N ALA A 145 -5.00 -16.39 -10.20
CA ALA A 145 -4.61 -17.62 -9.56
C ALA A 145 -4.41 -17.45 -8.05
N THR A 146 -3.80 -16.34 -7.65
CA THR A 146 -3.43 -16.08 -6.25
C THR A 146 -4.53 -15.37 -5.45
N GLY A 147 -5.46 -14.71 -6.13
CA GLY A 147 -6.49 -13.87 -5.50
C GLY A 147 -5.95 -12.59 -4.84
N LYS A 148 -4.64 -12.31 -4.99
CA LYS A 148 -3.99 -11.08 -4.49
C LYS A 148 -4.31 -9.88 -5.38
N ASP A 149 -3.98 -8.69 -4.91
CA ASP A 149 -4.18 -7.43 -5.64
C ASP A 149 -2.83 -6.77 -5.94
N LEU A 150 -2.83 -5.88 -6.95
CA LEU A 150 -1.66 -5.12 -7.36
C LEU A 150 -1.99 -3.63 -7.33
N PHE A 151 -1.17 -2.83 -6.66
CA PHE A 151 -1.26 -1.37 -6.66
C PHE A 151 -0.04 -0.80 -7.37
N VAL A 152 -0.27 0.02 -8.38
CA VAL A 152 0.80 0.60 -9.19
C VAL A 152 0.99 2.05 -8.81
N VAL A 153 2.20 2.41 -8.38
CA VAL A 153 2.54 3.78 -8.03
C VAL A 153 2.56 4.62 -9.30
N ILE A 154 1.65 5.58 -9.40
CA ILE A 154 1.59 6.52 -10.52
C ILE A 154 2.17 7.89 -10.15
N ARG A 155 2.04 8.30 -8.88
CA ARG A 155 2.60 9.53 -8.34
C ARG A 155 2.98 9.39 -6.88
N THR A 156 4.22 9.76 -6.57
CA THR A 156 4.79 9.70 -5.21
C THR A 156 4.56 10.99 -4.43
N ALA A 157 4.70 10.95 -3.09
CA ALA A 157 4.41 12.07 -2.21
C ALA A 157 5.60 13.02 -1.97
N ASN A 158 6.81 12.64 -2.41
CA ASN A 158 8.01 13.44 -2.20
C ASN A 158 8.00 14.78 -2.97
N LYS A 159 8.73 15.77 -2.47
CA LYS A 159 8.74 17.14 -3.02
C LYS A 159 9.14 17.19 -4.51
N SER A 160 10.13 16.38 -4.91
CA SER A 160 10.63 16.34 -6.30
C SER A 160 9.77 15.52 -7.26
N ALA A 161 8.63 14.98 -6.82
CA ALA A 161 7.73 14.23 -7.71
C ALA A 161 7.32 15.03 -8.95
N SER A 162 7.15 16.36 -8.81
CA SER A 162 6.79 17.26 -9.91
C SER A 162 7.86 17.38 -11.01
N GLU A 163 9.13 17.13 -10.70
CA GLU A 163 10.22 17.22 -11.68
C GLU A 163 10.09 16.20 -12.82
N LEU A 164 9.42 15.08 -12.57
CA LEU A 164 9.19 14.01 -13.53
C LEU A 164 7.70 13.71 -13.73
N GLN A 165 6.96 13.56 -12.64
CA GLN A 165 5.64 12.94 -12.68
C GLN A 165 4.53 13.93 -13.09
N ASP A 166 4.79 15.24 -12.94
CA ASP A 166 3.89 16.32 -13.35
C ASP A 166 4.31 16.99 -14.67
N LEU A 167 5.29 16.44 -15.39
CA LEU A 167 5.62 16.90 -16.74
C LEU A 167 4.48 16.60 -17.71
N LEU A 168 4.29 17.49 -18.69
CA LEU A 168 3.33 17.30 -19.78
C LEU A 168 3.90 16.38 -20.85
N THR A 169 3.17 15.34 -21.19
CA THR A 169 3.47 14.44 -22.30
C THR A 169 2.21 14.15 -23.12
N GLY A 170 2.21 14.47 -24.40
CA GLY A 170 1.04 14.26 -25.25
C GLY A 170 -0.23 14.94 -24.73
N GLY A 171 -0.12 16.14 -24.16
CA GLY A 171 -1.25 16.92 -23.64
C GLY A 171 -1.79 16.48 -22.28
N ARG A 172 -1.09 15.61 -21.57
CA ARG A 172 -1.46 15.14 -20.22
C ARG A 172 -0.23 14.99 -19.34
N LEU A 173 -0.43 14.98 -18.02
CA LEU A 173 0.65 14.75 -17.04
C LEU A 173 1.16 13.31 -17.10
N VAL A 174 2.45 13.10 -16.84
CA VAL A 174 3.07 11.77 -16.84
C VAL A 174 2.34 10.80 -15.91
N HIS A 175 1.98 11.21 -14.70
CA HIS A 175 1.24 10.35 -13.79
C HIS A 175 -0.15 9.95 -14.31
N MET A 176 -0.82 10.83 -15.06
CA MET A 176 -2.09 10.49 -15.72
C MET A 176 -1.89 9.52 -16.89
N ALA A 177 -0.77 9.66 -17.63
CA ALA A 177 -0.41 8.69 -18.66
C ALA A 177 -0.11 7.30 -18.06
N ASN A 178 0.56 7.25 -16.91
CA ASN A 178 0.77 6.02 -16.15
C ASN A 178 -0.56 5.39 -15.69
N ALA A 179 -1.50 6.19 -15.19
CA ALA A 179 -2.83 5.72 -14.82
C ALA A 179 -3.60 5.13 -16.02
N ASP A 180 -3.47 5.72 -17.22
CA ASP A 180 -4.05 5.15 -18.45
C ASP A 180 -3.45 3.77 -18.79
N VAL A 181 -2.14 3.57 -18.58
CA VAL A 181 -1.50 2.27 -18.78
C VAL A 181 -2.05 1.23 -17.79
N VAL A 182 -2.15 1.59 -16.52
CA VAL A 182 -2.71 0.70 -15.46
C VAL A 182 -4.16 0.33 -15.77
N ASN A 183 -4.97 1.30 -16.16
CA ASN A 183 -6.39 1.09 -16.43
C ASN A 183 -6.68 0.09 -17.56
N ARG A 184 -5.75 -0.10 -18.51
CA ARG A 184 -5.90 -1.13 -19.56
C ARG A 184 -6.06 -2.55 -19.02
N TYR A 185 -5.58 -2.79 -17.79
CA TYR A 185 -5.62 -4.11 -17.15
C TYR A 185 -6.78 -4.25 -16.14
N ALA A 186 -7.47 -3.14 -15.84
CA ALA A 186 -8.49 -3.11 -14.81
C ALA A 186 -9.71 -3.97 -15.16
N ASP A 187 -10.25 -3.83 -16.37
CA ASP A 187 -11.52 -4.44 -16.77
C ASP A 187 -11.50 -5.97 -16.69
N ALA A 188 -10.33 -6.59 -16.92
CA ALA A 188 -10.18 -8.05 -16.88
C ALA A 188 -10.18 -8.63 -15.45
N THR A 189 -10.12 -7.80 -14.41
CA THR A 189 -9.90 -8.21 -13.02
C THR A 189 -10.86 -7.55 -12.03
N ILE A 190 -12.05 -7.11 -12.49
CA ILE A 190 -13.07 -6.49 -11.63
C ILE A 190 -13.66 -7.52 -10.68
N GLY A 191 -13.62 -7.21 -9.38
CA GLY A 191 -14.23 -7.99 -8.30
C GLY A 191 -15.73 -7.71 -8.09
N LYS A 192 -16.31 -8.39 -7.12
CA LYS A 192 -17.74 -8.23 -6.75
C LYS A 192 -18.06 -6.85 -6.20
N SER A 193 -17.08 -6.17 -5.62
CA SER A 193 -17.21 -4.79 -5.10
C SER A 193 -17.28 -3.72 -6.19
N GLY A 194 -17.04 -4.07 -7.47
CA GLY A 194 -16.94 -3.16 -8.59
C GLY A 194 -15.55 -2.58 -8.80
N TYR A 195 -14.59 -2.94 -7.94
CA TYR A 195 -13.19 -2.57 -8.10
C TYR A 195 -12.36 -3.70 -8.73
N SER A 196 -11.36 -3.31 -9.50
CA SER A 196 -10.37 -4.21 -10.08
C SER A 196 -9.34 -4.67 -9.02
N GLN A 197 -8.76 -5.87 -9.21
CA GLN A 197 -7.57 -6.31 -8.47
C GLN A 197 -6.34 -5.45 -8.80
N VAL A 198 -6.35 -4.75 -9.93
CA VAL A 198 -5.33 -3.76 -10.28
C VAL A 198 -5.82 -2.39 -9.84
N GLY A 199 -5.10 -1.77 -8.92
CA GLY A 199 -5.36 -0.43 -8.41
C GLY A 199 -4.19 0.52 -8.69
N ILE A 200 -4.34 1.76 -8.28
CA ILE A 200 -3.29 2.78 -8.35
C ILE A 200 -2.92 3.27 -6.95
N MET A 201 -1.66 3.64 -6.79
CA MET A 201 -1.19 4.40 -5.64
C MET A 201 -0.79 5.80 -6.11
N ALA A 202 -1.32 6.83 -5.47
CA ALA A 202 -1.09 8.22 -5.82
C ALA A 202 -0.92 9.09 -4.58
N ALA A 203 -0.06 10.11 -4.69
CA ALA A 203 0.06 11.11 -3.64
C ALA A 203 -1.25 11.91 -3.49
N ALA A 204 -1.62 12.15 -2.26
CA ALA A 204 -2.75 12.98 -1.88
C ALA A 204 -2.43 14.48 -1.99
N SER A 205 -1.87 14.91 -3.13
CA SER A 205 -1.30 16.25 -3.30
C SER A 205 -2.35 17.35 -3.50
N SER A 206 -3.52 17.02 -4.02
CA SER A 206 -4.66 17.97 -4.14
C SER A 206 -5.98 17.22 -4.33
N ALA A 207 -7.04 17.79 -3.80
CA ALA A 207 -8.41 17.28 -3.96
C ALA A 207 -8.83 17.23 -5.44
N ASP A 208 -8.43 18.21 -6.24
CA ASP A 208 -8.80 18.28 -7.66
C ASP A 208 -8.13 17.18 -8.49
N SER A 209 -6.84 16.90 -8.25
CA SER A 209 -6.14 15.77 -8.90
C SER A 209 -6.80 14.44 -8.57
N LEU A 210 -7.17 14.23 -7.30
CA LEU A 210 -7.85 13.00 -6.87
C LEU A 210 -9.25 12.87 -7.47
N ARG A 211 -10.02 13.97 -7.56
CA ARG A 211 -11.33 14.01 -8.24
C ARG A 211 -11.18 13.67 -9.73
N ALA A 212 -10.18 14.24 -10.41
CA ALA A 212 -9.91 13.95 -11.81
C ALA A 212 -9.59 12.46 -12.01
N LEU A 213 -8.74 11.88 -11.20
CA LEU A 213 -8.43 10.44 -11.22
C LEU A 213 -9.69 9.61 -10.99
N ARG A 214 -10.49 9.91 -9.95
CA ARG A 214 -11.71 9.15 -9.61
C ARG A 214 -12.78 9.26 -10.70
N THR A 215 -12.95 10.44 -11.28
CA THR A 215 -13.92 10.66 -12.36
C THR A 215 -13.56 9.84 -13.61
N LYS A 216 -12.27 9.78 -13.93
CA LYS A 216 -11.79 9.09 -15.13
C LYS A 216 -11.71 7.55 -14.93
N TYR A 217 -11.30 7.08 -13.75
CA TYR A 217 -11.01 5.66 -13.49
C TYR A 217 -11.90 5.11 -12.37
N LYS A 218 -13.16 4.81 -12.71
CA LYS A 218 -14.18 4.40 -11.74
C LYS A 218 -13.87 3.06 -11.05
N ASN A 219 -13.27 2.12 -11.77
CA ASN A 219 -13.04 0.75 -11.32
C ASN A 219 -11.66 0.54 -10.66
N LEU A 220 -10.74 1.52 -10.78
CA LEU A 220 -9.45 1.45 -10.09
C LEU A 220 -9.64 1.77 -8.61
N PHE A 221 -9.19 0.88 -7.74
CA PHE A 221 -9.04 1.22 -6.32
C PHE A 221 -7.87 2.20 -6.18
N MET A 222 -8.06 3.25 -5.38
CA MET A 222 -7.06 4.29 -5.18
C MET A 222 -6.50 4.17 -3.77
N LEU A 223 -5.22 3.82 -3.67
CA LEU A 223 -4.42 3.92 -2.46
C LEU A 223 -3.78 5.32 -2.44
N LEU A 224 -4.08 6.11 -1.42
CA LEU A 224 -3.57 7.47 -1.29
C LEU A 224 -2.39 7.49 -0.33
N ASP A 225 -1.28 8.10 -0.78
CA ASP A 225 -0.06 8.26 -0.01
C ASP A 225 0.16 9.72 0.40
N GLY A 226 0.91 9.96 1.48
CA GLY A 226 1.31 11.31 1.91
C GLY A 226 0.48 11.92 3.04
N TYR A 227 -0.25 11.11 3.79
CA TYR A 227 -0.87 11.55 5.05
C TYR A 227 0.11 11.27 6.18
N ASP A 228 0.62 12.34 6.80
CA ASP A 228 1.63 12.26 7.85
C ASP A 228 0.99 12.27 9.24
N TYR A 229 1.21 11.20 10.02
CA TYR A 229 0.86 11.13 11.44
C TYR A 229 2.12 11.18 12.28
N THR A 230 2.44 12.36 12.78
CA THR A 230 3.65 12.58 13.60
C THR A 230 3.48 12.23 15.08
N ASN A 231 2.28 11.86 15.54
CA ASN A 231 2.03 11.57 16.95
C ASN A 231 1.21 10.31 17.16
N ALA A 232 1.89 9.21 17.50
CA ALA A 232 1.27 7.90 17.73
C ALA A 232 0.26 7.86 18.89
N ASN A 233 0.34 8.76 19.86
CA ASN A 233 -0.58 8.82 21.01
C ASN A 233 -1.91 9.51 20.69
N ALA A 234 -1.93 10.41 19.70
CA ALA A 234 -3.15 11.00 19.16
C ALA A 234 -3.83 10.08 18.11
N LEU A 235 -3.14 9.02 17.69
CA LEU A 235 -3.46 8.18 16.54
C LEU A 235 -4.86 7.58 16.57
N LEU A 236 -5.35 7.10 17.68
CA LEU A 236 -6.59 6.32 17.75
C LEU A 236 -7.86 7.18 17.65
N GLU A 237 -7.87 8.39 18.18
CA GLU A 237 -9.01 9.30 18.06
C GLU A 237 -8.98 10.15 16.79
N ASP A 238 -7.80 10.65 16.41
CA ASP A 238 -7.63 11.46 15.20
C ASP A 238 -7.72 10.64 13.91
N LEU A 239 -7.33 9.37 13.92
CA LEU A 239 -7.44 8.47 12.77
C LEU A 239 -8.87 8.35 12.24
N ARG A 240 -9.87 8.31 13.11
CA ARG A 240 -11.28 8.26 12.68
C ARG A 240 -11.77 9.60 12.13
N LYS A 241 -11.40 10.70 12.79
CA LYS A 241 -11.85 12.05 12.39
C LYS A 241 -11.06 12.56 11.19
N GLY A 242 -9.73 12.53 11.26
CA GLY A 242 -8.87 13.09 10.23
C GLY A 242 -8.99 12.38 8.88
N SER A 243 -9.12 11.04 8.86
CA SER A 243 -9.30 10.31 7.62
C SER A 243 -10.65 10.58 6.95
N GLN A 244 -11.71 10.75 7.74
CA GLN A 244 -13.03 11.08 7.20
C GLN A 244 -13.09 12.51 6.67
N GLU A 245 -12.49 13.46 7.36
CA GLU A 245 -12.40 14.86 6.92
C GLU A 245 -11.56 14.98 5.66
N TYR A 246 -10.38 14.37 5.64
CA TYR A 246 -9.51 14.33 4.47
C TYR A 246 -10.18 13.70 3.24
N LEU A 247 -10.87 12.58 3.41
CA LEU A 247 -11.58 11.94 2.29
C LEU A 247 -12.79 12.73 1.84
N LYS A 248 -13.51 13.40 2.75
CA LYS A 248 -14.59 14.33 2.38
C LYS A 248 -14.04 15.47 1.56
N GLU A 249 -12.93 16.07 1.97
CA GLU A 249 -12.28 17.14 1.25
C GLU A 249 -11.73 16.70 -0.10
N ALA A 250 -10.99 15.59 -0.14
CA ALA A 250 -10.33 15.08 -1.34
C ALA A 250 -11.29 14.47 -2.37
N LEU A 251 -12.34 13.77 -1.95
CA LEU A 251 -13.24 13.04 -2.85
C LEU A 251 -14.63 13.66 -2.98
N GLY A 252 -14.92 14.71 -2.23
CA GLY A 252 -16.23 15.33 -2.15
C GLY A 252 -17.22 14.55 -1.27
N ASN A 253 -18.28 15.21 -0.84
CA ASN A 253 -19.38 14.56 -0.12
C ASN A 253 -20.10 13.58 -1.07
N ARG A 254 -19.89 12.31 -0.88
CA ARG A 254 -20.74 11.24 -1.43
C ARG A 254 -21.55 10.60 -0.32
#